data_d9140b0e6716c6250e13aedbb377b5e4
#
_entry.id   d9140b0e6716c6250e13aedbb377b5e4
#
_cell.length_a   1.000
_cell.length_b   1.000
_cell.length_c   1.000
_cell.angle_alpha   90.00
_cell.angle_beta   90.00
_cell.angle_gamma   90.00
#
_symmetry.space_group_name_H-M   'P 1'
#
loop_
_entity.id
_entity.type
_entity.pdbx_description
1 polymer ?
#
loop_
_entity_poly.entity_id
_entity_poly.type
_entity_poly.pdbx_seq_one_letter_code
_entity_poly.pdbx_strand_id
1 'polypeptide(L)'
;VINASDDPLVAEIWTSDAWQAYPTVQTGEHQSTFTEGHIDYEEKLQSIFSVVPIEQQESIIWSVKNNGNAKSAIAVISSNDKTQKYRVAIEWIEQQGWKPVQVEVLNTLEGTY
;
A
#
# COMPACT_ATOMS: atom_id res chain seq x y z
N VAL A 1 5.21 5.29 -14.19
CA VAL A 1 6.60 5.75 -14.29
C VAL A 1 7.47 4.97 -13.32
N ILE A 2 8.59 4.49 -13.79
CA ILE A 2 9.56 3.75 -12.98
C ILE A 2 10.80 4.61 -12.83
N ASN A 3 11.20 4.86 -11.59
CA ASN A 3 12.37 5.65 -11.26
C ASN A 3 13.41 4.81 -10.52
N ALA A 4 14.69 5.17 -10.69
CA ALA A 4 15.76 4.59 -9.87
C ALA A 4 15.68 5.17 -8.45
N SER A 5 16.14 4.39 -7.47
CA SER A 5 16.17 4.81 -6.08
C SER A 5 17.62 4.97 -5.60
N ASP A 6 17.84 5.98 -4.76
CA ASP A 6 19.14 6.16 -4.06
C ASP A 6 19.19 5.40 -2.74
N ASP A 7 18.05 4.86 -2.28
CA ASP A 7 17.98 4.07 -1.06
C ASP A 7 18.48 2.65 -1.34
N PRO A 8 19.49 2.14 -0.62
CA PRO A 8 20.01 0.78 -0.84
C PRO A 8 18.99 -0.34 -0.56
N LEU A 9 17.91 -0.04 0.17
CA LEU A 9 16.85 -1.00 0.45
C LEU A 9 15.82 -1.05 -0.68
N VAL A 10 15.79 -0.06 -1.57
CA VAL A 10 14.79 0.10 -2.62
C VAL A 10 15.44 0.03 -4.00
N ALA A 11 14.97 -0.91 -4.82
CA ALA A 11 15.48 -1.10 -6.18
C ALA A 11 14.88 -0.10 -7.16
N GLU A 12 13.57 0.12 -7.09
CA GLU A 12 12.81 0.99 -7.99
C GLU A 12 11.70 1.70 -7.25
N ILE A 13 11.28 2.84 -7.76
CA ILE A 13 10.11 3.57 -7.27
C ILE A 13 9.14 3.73 -8.44
N TRP A 14 7.90 3.26 -8.25
CA TRP A 14 6.83 3.37 -9.24
C TRP A 14 5.86 4.46 -8.82
N THR A 15 5.49 5.32 -9.77
CA THR A 15 4.41 6.30 -9.62
C THR A 15 3.62 6.35 -10.93
N SER A 16 2.35 6.76 -10.85
CA SER A 16 1.53 6.94 -12.04
C SER A 16 0.41 7.92 -11.77
N ASP A 17 0.21 8.86 -12.67
CA ASP A 17 -0.93 9.78 -12.65
C ASP A 17 -2.25 9.08 -12.98
N ALA A 18 -2.17 7.86 -13.55
CA ALA A 18 -3.35 7.06 -13.87
C ALA A 18 -3.94 6.32 -12.67
N TRP A 19 -3.20 6.22 -11.57
CA TRP A 19 -3.70 5.58 -10.36
C TRP A 19 -4.82 6.42 -9.75
N GLN A 20 -5.91 5.76 -9.37
CA GLN A 20 -7.09 6.40 -8.80
C GLN A 20 -7.41 5.80 -7.44
N ALA A 21 -8.23 6.52 -6.66
CA ALA A 21 -8.73 6.00 -5.40
C ALA A 21 -9.56 4.74 -5.66
N TYR A 22 -9.34 3.71 -4.86
CA TYR A 22 -10.17 2.50 -4.90
C TYR A 22 -11.53 2.86 -4.29
N PRO A 23 -12.65 2.61 -4.96
CA PRO A 23 -13.96 3.05 -4.48
C PRO A 23 -14.26 2.59 -3.06
N THR A 24 -14.73 3.52 -2.23
CA THR A 24 -15.10 3.23 -0.85
C THR A 24 -16.61 3.02 -0.72
N VAL A 25 -16.99 2.12 0.19
CA VAL A 25 -18.38 1.98 0.63
C VAL A 25 -18.58 2.58 2.03
N GLN A 26 -17.55 3.19 2.59
CA GLN A 26 -17.65 3.87 3.88
C GLN A 26 -18.44 5.16 3.74
N THR A 27 -19.27 5.46 4.75
CA THR A 27 -20.08 6.67 4.81
C THR A 27 -19.82 7.40 6.12
N GLY A 28 -20.15 8.71 6.14
CA GLY A 28 -19.94 9.53 7.31
C GLY A 28 -18.48 9.94 7.48
N GLU A 29 -18.10 10.27 8.72
CA GLU A 29 -16.75 10.69 9.03
C GLU A 29 -15.80 9.49 8.92
N HIS A 30 -14.73 9.64 8.13
CA HIS A 30 -13.74 8.59 7.95
C HIS A 30 -12.88 8.42 9.19
N GLN A 31 -12.74 7.18 9.62
CA GLN A 31 -11.83 6.81 10.70
C GLN A 31 -10.83 5.77 10.19
N SER A 32 -9.56 6.12 10.23
CA SER A 32 -8.50 5.22 9.80
C SER A 32 -8.32 4.09 10.82
N THR A 33 -8.36 2.86 10.34
CA THR A 33 -8.31 1.66 11.19
C THR A 33 -7.29 0.67 10.63
N PHE A 34 -6.57 0.02 11.53
CA PHE A 34 -5.60 -1.04 11.22
C PHE A 34 -6.02 -2.38 11.81
N THR A 35 -7.31 -2.53 12.09
CA THR A 35 -7.88 -3.76 12.64
C THR A 35 -8.31 -4.68 11.52
N GLU A 36 -7.75 -5.88 11.47
CA GLU A 36 -8.11 -6.89 10.49
C GLU A 36 -9.62 -7.19 10.57
N GLY A 37 -10.27 -7.29 9.42
CA GLY A 37 -11.70 -7.49 9.32
C GLY A 37 -12.54 -6.22 9.31
N HIS A 38 -11.97 -5.07 9.67
CA HIS A 38 -12.67 -3.78 9.59
C HIS A 38 -12.69 -3.30 8.14
N ILE A 39 -13.80 -2.70 7.71
CA ILE A 39 -13.97 -2.26 6.32
C ILE A 39 -12.87 -1.30 5.85
N ASP A 40 -12.42 -0.37 6.70
CA ASP A 40 -11.35 0.56 6.34
C ASP A 40 -10.04 -0.18 6.08
N TYR A 41 -9.70 -1.16 6.91
CA TYR A 41 -8.51 -1.98 6.72
C TYR A 41 -8.59 -2.79 5.42
N GLU A 42 -9.75 -3.40 5.14
CA GLU A 42 -9.95 -4.17 3.92
C GLU A 42 -9.84 -3.28 2.67
N GLU A 43 -10.37 -2.06 2.72
CA GLU A 43 -10.25 -1.11 1.61
C GLU A 43 -8.81 -0.64 1.41
N LYS A 44 -8.03 -0.48 2.48
CA LYS A 44 -6.59 -0.22 2.38
C LYS A 44 -5.89 -1.35 1.61
N LEU A 45 -6.18 -2.59 1.95
CA LEU A 45 -5.58 -3.76 1.28
C LEU A 45 -5.98 -3.82 -0.19
N GLN A 46 -7.23 -3.54 -0.52
CA GLN A 46 -7.70 -3.52 -1.91
C GLN A 46 -6.92 -2.48 -2.73
N SER A 47 -6.72 -1.29 -2.18
CA SER A 47 -5.92 -0.24 -2.82
C SER A 47 -4.47 -0.67 -3.03
N ILE A 48 -3.85 -1.25 -1.99
CA ILE A 48 -2.47 -1.70 -2.02
C ILE A 48 -2.27 -2.76 -3.10
N PHE A 49 -3.12 -3.79 -3.13
CA PHE A 49 -2.98 -4.89 -4.08
C PHE A 49 -3.40 -4.54 -5.50
N SER A 50 -4.06 -3.39 -5.71
CA SER A 50 -4.44 -2.94 -7.05
C SER A 50 -3.25 -2.52 -7.92
N VAL A 51 -2.10 -2.22 -7.33
CA VAL A 51 -0.93 -1.67 -8.02
C VAL A 51 0.30 -2.57 -7.98
N VAL A 52 0.18 -3.75 -7.41
CA VAL A 52 1.28 -4.72 -7.36
C VAL A 52 0.89 -6.01 -8.09
N PRO A 53 1.84 -6.72 -8.71
CA PRO A 53 1.54 -7.94 -9.46
C PRO A 53 1.47 -9.18 -8.57
N ILE A 54 0.92 -9.05 -7.37
CA ILE A 54 0.75 -10.14 -6.40
C ILE A 54 -0.70 -10.13 -5.96
N GLU A 55 -1.34 -11.31 -5.94
CA GLU A 55 -2.69 -11.43 -5.39
C GLU A 55 -2.64 -11.53 -3.87
N GLN A 56 -3.64 -10.96 -3.20
CA GLN A 56 -3.68 -10.88 -1.74
C GLN A 56 -3.60 -12.26 -1.09
N GLN A 57 -4.31 -13.25 -1.60
CA GLN A 57 -4.31 -14.60 -1.05
C GLN A 57 -2.98 -15.34 -1.26
N GLU A 58 -2.11 -14.83 -2.12
CA GLU A 58 -0.79 -15.40 -2.39
C GLU A 58 0.33 -14.53 -1.84
N SER A 59 0.03 -13.72 -0.84
CA SER A 59 0.97 -12.74 -0.29
C SER A 59 1.14 -12.87 1.21
N ILE A 60 2.22 -12.26 1.70
CA ILE A 60 2.47 -12.05 3.12
C ILE A 60 2.38 -10.54 3.36
N ILE A 61 1.55 -10.13 4.31
CA ILE A 61 1.46 -8.75 4.75
C ILE A 61 2.36 -8.58 5.96
N TRP A 62 3.48 -7.89 5.79
CA TRP A 62 4.49 -7.71 6.84
C TRP A 62 4.12 -6.58 7.79
N SER A 63 3.56 -5.50 7.26
CA SER A 63 3.09 -4.39 8.08
C SER A 63 2.10 -3.53 7.29
N VAL A 64 1.16 -2.93 8.02
CA VAL A 64 0.32 -1.85 7.51
C VAL A 64 0.29 -0.81 8.62
N LYS A 65 0.79 0.38 8.37
CA LYS A 65 1.01 1.41 9.39
C LYS A 65 0.50 2.76 8.94
N ASN A 66 0.23 3.61 9.90
CA ASN A 66 -0.01 5.03 9.66
C ASN A 66 1.29 5.66 9.08
N ASN A 67 1.13 6.52 8.10
CA ASN A 67 2.26 7.22 7.46
C ASN A 67 2.26 8.71 7.83
N GLY A 68 2.26 8.98 9.13
CA GLY A 68 2.37 10.32 9.67
C GLY A 68 1.04 11.00 10.02
N ASN A 69 -0.08 10.54 9.47
CA ASN A 69 -1.40 11.10 9.78
C ASN A 69 -2.51 10.10 9.45
N ALA A 70 -3.75 10.43 9.84
CA ALA A 70 -4.90 9.52 9.67
C ALA A 70 -5.34 9.36 8.21
N LYS A 71 -4.79 10.12 7.27
CA LYS A 71 -5.14 10.09 5.84
C LYS A 71 -4.04 9.48 4.98
N SER A 72 -3.03 8.88 5.60
CA SER A 72 -1.94 8.23 4.88
C SER A 72 -1.61 6.91 5.55
N ALA A 73 -1.29 5.91 4.75
CA ALA A 73 -0.84 4.62 5.26
C ALA A 73 0.28 4.07 4.38
N ILE A 74 1.08 3.18 4.96
CA ILE A 74 2.17 2.53 4.25
C ILE A 74 2.17 1.06 4.63
N ALA A 75 2.34 0.20 3.64
CA ALA A 75 2.34 -1.25 3.84
C ALA A 75 3.56 -1.88 3.22
N VAL A 76 4.07 -2.93 3.86
CA VAL A 76 5.12 -3.79 3.29
C VAL A 76 4.53 -5.17 3.06
N ILE A 77 4.58 -5.63 1.82
CA ILE A 77 4.04 -6.91 1.39
C ILE A 77 5.04 -7.66 0.55
N SER A 78 4.90 -8.97 0.49
CA SER A 78 5.72 -9.81 -0.39
C SER A 78 4.90 -10.97 -0.95
N SER A 79 5.43 -11.60 -2.01
CA SER A 79 4.95 -12.91 -2.43
C SER A 79 5.27 -13.95 -1.35
N ASN A 80 4.59 -15.10 -1.39
CA ASN A 80 4.81 -16.17 -0.40
C ASN A 80 6.26 -16.66 -0.38
N ASP A 81 6.92 -16.69 -1.54
CA ASP A 81 8.33 -17.10 -1.66
C ASP A 81 9.32 -15.97 -1.42
N LYS A 82 8.82 -14.74 -1.16
CA LYS A 82 9.61 -13.55 -0.87
C LYS A 82 10.53 -13.10 -2.01
N THR A 83 10.25 -13.53 -3.25
CA THR A 83 11.00 -13.07 -4.42
C THR A 83 10.54 -11.70 -4.89
N GLN A 84 9.29 -11.33 -4.61
CA GLN A 84 8.72 -10.02 -4.92
C GLN A 84 8.38 -9.33 -3.62
N LYS A 85 8.92 -8.14 -3.40
CA LYS A 85 8.78 -7.38 -2.16
C LYS A 85 8.46 -5.94 -2.50
N TYR A 86 7.40 -5.39 -1.89
CA TYR A 86 6.93 -4.04 -2.20
C TYR A 86 6.58 -3.28 -0.93
N ARG A 87 6.83 -1.97 -0.96
CA ARG A 87 6.33 -1.04 0.05
C ARG A 87 5.43 -0.04 -0.67
N VAL A 88 4.14 -0.04 -0.31
CA VAL A 88 3.11 0.73 -0.99
C VAL A 88 2.60 1.83 -0.07
N ALA A 89 2.63 3.07 -0.54
CA ALA A 89 2.04 4.21 0.15
C ALA A 89 0.68 4.52 -0.45
N ILE A 90 -0.32 4.76 0.40
CA ILE A 90 -1.67 5.11 0.00
C ILE A 90 -2.15 6.34 0.77
N GLU A 91 -3.08 7.09 0.19
CA GLU A 91 -3.70 8.25 0.81
C GLU A 91 -5.22 8.17 0.73
N TRP A 92 -5.88 8.64 1.78
CA TRP A 92 -7.34 8.76 1.78
C TRP A 92 -7.75 10.02 1.02
N ILE A 93 -8.60 9.84 0.01
CA ILE A 93 -9.19 10.94 -0.76
C ILE A 93 -10.65 11.06 -0.34
N GLU A 94 -11.02 12.20 0.20
CA GLU A 94 -12.38 12.43 0.71
C GLU A 94 -13.42 12.08 -0.34
N GLN A 95 -14.42 11.29 0.06
CA GLN A 95 -15.55 10.84 -0.76
C GLN A 95 -15.15 9.89 -1.91
N GLN A 96 -13.88 9.52 -2.03
CA GLN A 96 -13.42 8.62 -3.10
C GLN A 96 -12.85 7.31 -2.57
N GLY A 97 -12.01 7.34 -1.54
CA GLY A 97 -11.41 6.15 -0.96
C GLY A 97 -9.89 6.23 -0.88
N TRP A 98 -9.26 5.08 -0.64
CA TRP A 98 -7.80 4.98 -0.57
C TRP A 98 -7.19 4.96 -1.97
N LYS A 99 -6.23 5.83 -2.19
CA LYS A 99 -5.53 5.96 -3.48
C LYS A 99 -4.07 5.57 -3.31
N PRO A 100 -3.55 4.64 -4.13
CA PRO A 100 -2.11 4.36 -4.14
C PRO A 100 -1.38 5.56 -4.73
N VAL A 101 -0.27 5.96 -4.07
CA VAL A 101 0.50 7.13 -4.50
C VAL A 101 1.94 6.78 -4.83
N GLN A 102 2.48 5.70 -4.28
CA GLN A 102 3.84 5.26 -4.57
C GLN A 102 3.99 3.78 -4.27
N VAL A 103 4.73 3.09 -5.12
CA VAL A 103 5.16 1.71 -4.89
C VAL A 103 6.69 1.68 -4.94
N GLU A 104 7.31 1.13 -3.90
CA GLU A 104 8.75 0.91 -3.86
C GLU A 104 9.01 -0.58 -4.02
N VAL A 105 9.83 -0.96 -4.99
CA VAL A 105 10.29 -2.33 -5.16
C VAL A 105 11.49 -2.53 -4.24
N LEU A 106 11.38 -3.45 -3.30
CA LEU A 106 12.39 -3.62 -2.24
C LEU A 106 13.42 -4.65 -2.61
N ASN A 107 14.68 -4.38 -2.23
CA ASN A 107 15.79 -5.34 -2.37
C ASN A 107 15.77 -6.37 -1.24
N THR A 108 15.22 -5.99 -0.08
CA THR A 108 15.16 -6.81 1.12
C THR A 108 13.95 -6.43 1.96
N LEU A 109 13.47 -7.32 2.81
CA LEU A 109 12.43 -7.02 3.79
C LEU A 109 13.04 -6.48 5.08
N GLU A 110 14.29 -6.82 5.36
CA GLU A 110 14.97 -6.40 6.59
C GLU A 110 15.11 -4.89 6.65
N GLY A 111 14.58 -4.30 7.72
CA GLY A 111 14.64 -2.87 7.95
C GLY A 111 13.60 -2.05 7.17
N THR A 112 12.66 -2.69 6.45
CA THR A 112 11.69 -1.99 5.60
C THR A 112 10.27 -1.95 6.19
N TYR A 113 9.95 -2.86 7.10
CA TYR A 113 8.60 -2.93 7.70
C TYR A 113 8.57 -2.60 9.18
#